data_64e760fb082cc5e82f74a0fb3a4c0dab
#
_entry.id   64e760fb082cc5e82f74a0fb3a4c0dab
#
_cell.length_a   1.000
_cell.length_b   1.000
_cell.length_c   1.000
_cell.angle_alpha   90.00
_cell.angle_beta   90.00
_cell.angle_gamma   90.00
#
_symmetry.space_group_name_H-M   'P 1'
#
loop_
_entity.id
_entity.type
_entity.pdbx_description
1 polymer ?
#
loop_
_entity_poly.entity_id
_entity_poly.type
_entity_poly.pdbx_seq_one_letter_code
_entity_poly.pdbx_strand_id
1 'polypeptide(L)'
;MQNLNYKALHENANISYRIAPSLNGMGLIDLISNEDILANEDENDSNNDGISGRANYVYSKLTKKTELGKYTWKASVASLKEQVAGAASNDMGLTTTIFPNENCTQSQKECNEAHKAKDAIDLPDERLDAVTYYLKNIKTYEAIKSKEYEEGLEIFEQISCAKCHISSFNTNKGFQISPFSDFLLHDMGEGLADGRPDFLATGTEWRTMPLWGIGLFPKTNGTPFYLHDGRARTIEEAILWHGGEAENAKQQYMNLNKTDRDKILKFLNSL
;
A
#
# COMPACT_ATOMS: atom_id res chain seq x y z
N MET A 1 -5.55 1.16 23.79
CA MET A 1 -6.30 2.44 23.67
C MET A 1 -6.76 2.86 25.06
N GLN A 2 -6.40 4.06 25.46
CA GLN A 2 -6.87 4.63 26.72
C GLN A 2 -7.80 5.82 26.40
N ASN A 3 -8.85 5.99 27.20
CA ASN A 3 -9.78 7.14 27.13
C ASN A 3 -10.56 7.30 25.82
N LEU A 4 -11.09 6.20 25.26
CA LEU A 4 -12.11 6.32 24.24
C LEU A 4 -13.36 7.01 24.86
N ASN A 5 -13.77 8.17 24.33
CA ASN A 5 -14.99 8.88 24.73
C ASN A 5 -16.27 8.17 24.25
N TYR A 6 -16.15 6.95 23.79
CA TYR A 6 -17.24 6.09 23.36
C TYR A 6 -17.44 5.01 24.39
N LYS A 7 -18.62 4.40 24.37
CA LYS A 7 -18.87 3.18 25.14
C LYS A 7 -17.83 2.12 24.73
N ALA A 8 -17.71 1.07 25.55
CA ALA A 8 -16.81 -0.04 25.24
C ALA A 8 -16.96 -0.49 23.78
N LEU A 9 -15.85 -0.76 23.12
CA LEU A 9 -15.85 -1.33 21.78
C LEU A 9 -16.61 -2.66 21.80
N HIS A 10 -17.31 -2.95 20.71
CA HIS A 10 -17.93 -4.25 20.53
C HIS A 10 -16.88 -5.36 20.58
N GLU A 11 -17.21 -6.53 21.14
CA GLU A 11 -16.26 -7.65 21.27
C GLU A 11 -15.64 -8.10 19.94
N ASN A 12 -16.36 -7.91 18.84
CA ASN A 12 -15.90 -8.23 17.48
C ASN A 12 -15.25 -7.01 16.76
N ALA A 13 -14.89 -5.95 17.48
CA ALA A 13 -14.21 -4.82 16.87
C ALA A 13 -12.76 -5.17 16.56
N ASN A 14 -12.40 -5.18 15.27
CA ASN A 14 -11.03 -5.37 14.83
C ASN A 14 -10.26 -4.05 14.88
N ILE A 15 -9.06 -4.09 15.46
CA ILE A 15 -8.17 -2.95 15.57
C ILE A 15 -6.88 -3.29 14.84
N SER A 16 -6.51 -2.44 13.88
CA SER A 16 -5.26 -2.56 13.14
C SER A 16 -4.47 -1.27 13.26
N TYR A 17 -3.19 -1.37 13.61
CA TYR A 17 -2.26 -0.24 13.60
C TYR A 17 -1.55 -0.20 12.26
N ARG A 18 -1.73 0.90 11.52
CA ARG A 18 -1.10 1.08 10.21
C ARG A 18 -0.49 2.47 10.12
N ILE A 19 0.74 2.55 9.62
CA ILE A 19 1.35 3.83 9.26
C ILE A 19 0.84 4.27 7.89
N ALA A 20 0.91 5.56 7.60
CA ALA A 20 0.54 6.07 6.27
C ALA A 20 1.51 5.54 5.21
N PRO A 21 1.03 5.04 4.06
CA PRO A 21 1.88 4.70 2.93
C PRO A 21 2.59 5.93 2.36
N SER A 22 3.71 5.71 1.65
CA SER A 22 4.39 6.78 0.93
C SER A 22 3.47 7.42 -0.12
N LEU A 23 3.59 8.75 -0.27
CA LEU A 23 2.85 9.51 -1.28
C LEU A 23 3.59 9.59 -2.63
N ASN A 24 4.83 9.10 -2.70
CA ASN A 24 5.64 9.14 -3.91
C ASN A 24 5.01 8.30 -5.02
N GLY A 25 4.90 8.86 -6.22
CA GLY A 25 4.45 8.14 -7.41
C GLY A 25 2.99 7.71 -7.43
N MET A 26 2.15 8.19 -6.51
CA MET A 26 0.73 7.81 -6.47
C MET A 26 0.01 8.04 -7.81
N GLY A 27 0.33 9.12 -8.53
CA GLY A 27 -0.24 9.39 -9.85
C GLY A 27 0.26 8.45 -10.95
N LEU A 28 1.39 7.78 -10.77
CA LEU A 28 1.90 6.80 -11.73
C LEU A 28 1.11 5.49 -11.68
N ILE A 29 0.57 5.13 -10.52
CA ILE A 29 -0.28 3.94 -10.35
C ILE A 29 -1.53 4.04 -11.22
N ASP A 30 -2.14 5.22 -11.34
CA ASP A 30 -3.31 5.45 -12.22
C ASP A 30 -2.98 5.24 -13.72
N LEU A 31 -1.70 5.26 -14.10
CA LEU A 31 -1.27 5.08 -15.49
C LEU A 31 -1.02 3.62 -15.88
N ILE A 32 -1.04 2.70 -14.91
CA ILE A 32 -0.96 1.27 -15.15
C ILE A 32 -2.37 0.77 -15.48
N SER A 33 -2.51 0.03 -16.59
CA SER A 33 -3.81 -0.56 -16.93
C SER A 33 -4.21 -1.65 -15.92
N ASN A 34 -5.52 -1.87 -15.77
CA ASN A 34 -5.99 -2.96 -14.92
C ASN A 34 -5.56 -4.32 -15.49
N GLU A 35 -5.57 -4.44 -16.80
CA GLU A 35 -5.19 -5.65 -17.54
C GLU A 35 -3.73 -6.02 -17.23
N ASP A 36 -2.81 -5.04 -17.18
CA ASP A 36 -1.40 -5.30 -16.87
C ASP A 36 -1.19 -5.75 -15.42
N ILE A 37 -1.97 -5.24 -14.47
CA ILE A 37 -1.94 -5.72 -13.08
C ILE A 37 -2.50 -7.14 -13.01
N LEU A 38 -3.67 -7.38 -13.61
CA LEU A 38 -4.36 -8.67 -13.57
C LEU A 38 -3.63 -9.76 -14.36
N ALA A 39 -2.75 -9.40 -15.30
CA ALA A 39 -1.90 -10.37 -15.99
C ALA A 39 -0.92 -11.10 -15.07
N ASN A 40 -0.68 -10.57 -13.87
CA ASN A 40 0.17 -11.17 -12.85
C ASN A 40 -0.63 -11.95 -11.78
N GLU A 41 -1.97 -11.95 -11.86
CA GLU A 41 -2.81 -12.66 -10.91
C GLU A 41 -2.72 -14.17 -11.13
N ASP A 42 -2.50 -14.93 -10.06
CA ASP A 42 -2.54 -16.39 -10.04
C ASP A 42 -3.18 -16.90 -8.74
N GLU A 43 -4.44 -16.50 -8.50
CA GLU A 43 -5.18 -16.77 -7.25
C GLU A 43 -5.09 -18.23 -6.78
N ASN A 44 -4.94 -19.17 -7.72
CA ASN A 44 -4.93 -20.62 -7.45
C ASN A 44 -3.53 -21.24 -7.45
N ASP A 45 -2.46 -20.41 -7.51
CA ASP A 45 -1.08 -20.91 -7.64
C ASP A 45 -0.95 -22.00 -8.72
N SER A 46 -1.43 -21.67 -9.93
CA SER A 46 -1.54 -22.64 -11.03
C SER A 46 -0.19 -23.13 -11.52
N ASN A 47 0.85 -22.34 -11.31
CA ASN A 47 2.24 -22.69 -11.65
C ASN A 47 2.94 -23.48 -10.52
N ASN A 48 2.32 -23.63 -9.35
CA ASN A 48 2.80 -24.35 -8.16
C ASN A 48 4.12 -23.78 -7.63
N ASP A 49 4.29 -22.47 -7.64
CA ASP A 49 5.51 -21.83 -7.12
C ASP A 49 5.35 -21.29 -5.68
N GLY A 50 4.16 -21.48 -5.11
CA GLY A 50 3.82 -21.10 -3.74
C GLY A 50 3.42 -19.62 -3.60
N ILE A 51 3.15 -18.93 -4.71
CA ILE A 51 2.78 -17.52 -4.74
C ILE A 51 1.47 -17.38 -5.51
N SER A 52 0.41 -16.92 -4.84
CA SER A 52 -0.91 -16.87 -5.43
C SER A 52 -1.27 -15.51 -6.04
N GLY A 53 -0.82 -14.39 -5.52
CA GLY A 53 -1.10 -13.06 -6.04
C GLY A 53 -2.57 -12.84 -6.43
N ARG A 54 -3.35 -12.06 -5.66
CA ARG A 54 -4.79 -11.93 -5.85
C ARG A 54 -5.26 -10.47 -5.92
N ALA A 55 -6.17 -10.16 -6.84
CA ALA A 55 -6.78 -8.84 -6.94
C ALA A 55 -7.76 -8.56 -5.77
N ASN A 56 -7.77 -7.33 -5.26
CA ASN A 56 -8.84 -6.88 -4.38
C ASN A 56 -9.89 -6.09 -5.18
N TYR A 57 -11.08 -6.64 -5.33
CA TYR A 57 -12.20 -5.93 -5.95
C TYR A 57 -13.00 -5.18 -4.90
N VAL A 58 -13.12 -3.87 -5.07
CA VAL A 58 -13.66 -2.95 -4.08
C VAL A 58 -14.80 -2.12 -4.65
N TYR A 59 -15.82 -1.85 -3.82
CA TYR A 59 -16.89 -0.95 -4.23
C TYR A 59 -16.43 0.50 -4.14
N SER A 60 -16.27 1.15 -5.30
CA SER A 60 -15.93 2.57 -5.37
C SER A 60 -17.15 3.45 -5.08
N LYS A 61 -17.02 4.33 -4.08
CA LYS A 61 -18.06 5.33 -3.78
C LYS A 61 -18.07 6.44 -4.82
N LEU A 62 -16.96 6.66 -5.53
CA LEU A 62 -16.84 7.63 -6.60
C LEU A 62 -17.63 7.21 -7.84
N THR A 63 -17.39 5.98 -8.32
CA THR A 63 -17.98 5.48 -9.59
C THR A 63 -19.28 4.69 -9.38
N LYS A 64 -19.59 4.30 -8.12
CA LYS A 64 -20.71 3.43 -7.74
C LYS A 64 -20.65 2.02 -8.39
N LYS A 65 -19.44 1.53 -8.63
CA LYS A 65 -19.16 0.23 -9.23
C LYS A 65 -18.12 -0.53 -8.42
N THR A 66 -18.06 -1.84 -8.63
CA THR A 66 -16.94 -2.66 -8.16
C THR A 66 -15.79 -2.53 -9.14
N GLU A 67 -14.61 -2.19 -8.64
CA GLU A 67 -13.42 -1.89 -9.42
C GLU A 67 -12.20 -2.55 -8.77
N LEU A 68 -11.11 -2.66 -9.52
CA LEU A 68 -9.81 -3.10 -8.99
C LEU A 68 -9.27 -2.08 -8.01
N GLY A 69 -9.03 -2.52 -6.77
CA GLY A 69 -8.33 -1.73 -5.76
C GLY A 69 -6.84 -1.64 -6.08
N LYS A 70 -6.28 -0.43 -5.97
CA LYS A 70 -4.88 -0.15 -6.28
C LYS A 70 -4.14 0.59 -5.16
N TYR A 71 -4.89 1.21 -4.25
CA TYR A 71 -4.35 2.07 -3.20
C TYR A 71 -4.57 1.47 -1.82
N THR A 72 -3.87 1.99 -0.82
CA THR A 72 -3.80 1.50 0.57
C THR A 72 -2.94 0.23 0.74
N TRP A 73 -2.75 -0.18 2.00
CA TRP A 73 -1.98 -1.38 2.36
C TRP A 73 -2.63 -2.69 1.88
N LYS A 74 -3.95 -2.72 1.70
CA LYS A 74 -4.70 -3.90 1.27
C LYS A 74 -5.44 -3.68 -0.06
N ALA A 75 -4.96 -2.76 -0.89
CA ALA A 75 -5.60 -2.43 -2.17
C ALA A 75 -7.12 -2.15 -2.01
N SER A 76 -7.51 -1.46 -0.93
CA SER A 76 -8.93 -1.28 -0.58
C SER A 76 -9.60 -0.06 -1.21
N VAL A 77 -8.90 0.68 -2.08
CA VAL A 77 -9.42 1.85 -2.79
C VAL A 77 -8.99 1.82 -4.26
N ALA A 78 -9.93 2.10 -5.17
CA ALA A 78 -9.70 1.99 -6.61
C ALA A 78 -9.00 3.20 -7.23
N SER A 79 -9.18 4.41 -6.68
CA SER A 79 -8.64 5.64 -7.26
C SER A 79 -8.03 6.58 -6.23
N LEU A 80 -7.05 7.39 -6.66
CA LEU A 80 -6.41 8.36 -5.77
C LEU A 80 -7.41 9.42 -5.27
N LYS A 81 -8.36 9.87 -6.09
CA LYS A 81 -9.38 10.84 -5.67
C LYS A 81 -10.25 10.29 -4.54
N GLU A 82 -10.66 9.03 -4.63
CA GLU A 82 -11.44 8.38 -3.58
C GLU A 82 -10.60 8.17 -2.32
N GLN A 83 -9.31 7.85 -2.45
CA GLN A 83 -8.38 7.75 -1.32
C GLN A 83 -8.25 9.10 -0.59
N VAL A 84 -8.10 10.21 -1.32
CA VAL A 84 -8.03 11.56 -0.73
C VAL A 84 -9.33 11.91 0.00
N ALA A 85 -10.47 11.64 -0.61
CA ALA A 85 -11.78 11.88 0.00
C ALA A 85 -11.99 11.00 1.25
N GLY A 86 -11.54 9.74 1.20
CA GLY A 86 -11.58 8.82 2.33
C GLY A 86 -10.71 9.27 3.49
N ALA A 87 -9.49 9.76 3.23
CA ALA A 87 -8.61 10.33 4.24
C ALA A 87 -9.21 11.62 4.85
N ALA A 88 -9.78 12.50 4.02
CA ALA A 88 -10.50 13.67 4.52
C ALA A 88 -11.62 13.29 5.49
N SER A 89 -12.39 12.26 5.17
CA SER A 89 -13.51 11.79 6.01
C SER A 89 -13.03 11.07 7.27
N ASN A 90 -12.11 10.10 7.14
CA ASN A 90 -11.75 9.20 8.24
C ASN A 90 -10.71 9.79 9.20
N ASP A 91 -9.75 10.55 8.67
CA ASP A 91 -8.61 11.05 9.46
C ASP A 91 -8.84 12.49 9.94
N MET A 92 -9.64 13.27 9.19
CA MET A 92 -9.87 14.70 9.47
C MET A 92 -11.32 15.04 9.84
N GLY A 93 -12.27 14.12 9.63
CA GLY A 93 -13.69 14.35 9.88
C GLY A 93 -14.32 15.33 8.89
N LEU A 94 -13.78 15.49 7.67
CA LEU A 94 -14.29 16.41 6.67
C LEU A 94 -15.18 15.69 5.66
N THR A 95 -16.41 16.17 5.51
CA THR A 95 -17.34 15.67 4.49
C THR A 95 -16.93 16.12 3.09
N THR A 96 -17.19 15.27 2.10
CA THR A 96 -16.97 15.50 0.67
C THR A 96 -18.19 15.06 -0.12
N THR A 97 -18.29 15.36 -1.41
CA THR A 97 -19.36 14.83 -2.27
C THR A 97 -19.30 13.30 -2.41
N ILE A 98 -18.12 12.70 -2.23
CA ILE A 98 -17.91 11.23 -2.25
C ILE A 98 -18.30 10.61 -0.89
N PHE A 99 -18.01 11.30 0.21
CA PHE A 99 -18.33 10.93 1.58
C PHE A 99 -19.15 12.05 2.24
N PRO A 100 -20.46 12.18 1.94
CA PRO A 100 -21.25 13.33 2.34
C PRO A 100 -21.72 13.29 3.80
N ASN A 101 -21.56 12.16 4.47
CA ASN A 101 -21.98 11.99 5.85
C ASN A 101 -20.78 11.98 6.79
N GLU A 102 -20.98 12.59 7.96
CA GLU A 102 -20.04 12.46 9.07
C GLU A 102 -19.82 11.00 9.44
N ASN A 103 -18.58 10.68 9.81
CA ASN A 103 -18.20 9.31 10.19
C ASN A 103 -18.59 8.99 11.66
N CYS A 104 -19.80 9.41 12.08
CA CYS A 104 -20.33 9.19 13.41
C CYS A 104 -21.16 7.92 13.47
N THR A 105 -20.96 7.10 14.49
CA THR A 105 -21.88 5.98 14.76
C THR A 105 -23.18 6.49 15.42
N GLN A 106 -24.23 5.69 15.38
CA GLN A 106 -25.52 6.03 16.00
C GLN A 106 -25.42 6.28 17.52
N SER A 107 -24.46 5.67 18.19
CA SER A 107 -24.25 5.82 19.63
C SER A 107 -23.51 7.12 20.01
N GLN A 108 -22.89 7.80 19.03
CA GLN A 108 -22.13 9.03 19.21
C GLN A 108 -23.04 10.26 19.06
N LYS A 109 -23.94 10.46 20.04
CA LYS A 109 -24.95 11.54 20.00
C LYS A 109 -24.33 12.91 19.79
N GLU A 110 -23.30 13.26 20.57
CA GLU A 110 -22.60 14.55 20.48
C GLU A 110 -22.01 14.80 19.09
N CYS A 111 -21.46 13.76 18.46
CA CYS A 111 -20.95 13.82 17.08
C CYS A 111 -22.10 14.03 16.07
N ASN A 112 -23.22 13.33 16.25
CA ASN A 112 -24.37 13.46 15.35
C ASN A 112 -25.09 14.81 15.49
N GLU A 113 -25.06 15.42 16.68
CA GLU A 113 -25.67 16.71 17.00
C GLU A 113 -24.73 17.91 16.82
N ALA A 114 -23.43 17.66 16.50
CA ALA A 114 -22.45 18.72 16.28
C ALA A 114 -22.84 19.61 15.09
N HIS A 115 -22.39 20.86 15.13
CA HIS A 115 -22.58 21.79 14.01
C HIS A 115 -21.99 21.22 12.73
N LYS A 116 -22.80 21.24 11.68
CA LYS A 116 -22.41 20.84 10.33
C LYS A 116 -21.87 22.04 9.56
N ALA A 117 -21.09 21.77 8.50
CA ALA A 117 -20.64 22.80 7.58
C ALA A 117 -21.86 23.60 7.04
N LYS A 118 -21.68 24.91 6.85
CA LYS A 118 -22.73 25.81 6.34
C LYS A 118 -23.34 25.33 5.02
N ASP A 119 -22.50 24.77 4.15
CA ASP A 119 -22.88 24.30 2.82
C ASP A 119 -23.04 22.76 2.77
N ALA A 120 -23.17 22.10 3.93
CA ALA A 120 -23.29 20.66 4.13
C ALA A 120 -22.04 19.83 3.69
N ILE A 121 -21.06 20.42 3.01
CA ILE A 121 -19.82 19.80 2.56
C ILE A 121 -18.62 20.64 3.01
N ASP A 122 -17.72 20.06 3.83
CA ASP A 122 -16.55 20.75 4.37
C ASP A 122 -15.45 20.95 3.33
N LEU A 123 -15.24 19.94 2.49
CA LEU A 123 -14.24 19.94 1.43
C LEU A 123 -14.93 19.88 0.06
N PRO A 124 -15.19 21.03 -0.58
CA PRO A 124 -15.79 21.08 -1.92
C PRO A 124 -14.94 20.41 -2.98
N ASP A 125 -15.56 19.95 -4.07
CA ASP A 125 -14.89 19.22 -5.17
C ASP A 125 -13.68 19.95 -5.75
N GLU A 126 -13.75 21.28 -5.89
CA GLU A 126 -12.61 22.07 -6.38
C GLU A 126 -11.35 21.89 -5.52
N ARG A 127 -11.50 21.87 -4.20
CA ARG A 127 -10.39 21.66 -3.27
C ARG A 127 -9.95 20.21 -3.24
N LEU A 128 -10.89 19.28 -3.27
CA LEU A 128 -10.60 17.85 -3.37
C LEU A 128 -9.80 17.53 -4.64
N ASP A 129 -10.20 18.13 -5.77
CA ASP A 129 -9.50 17.98 -7.05
C ASP A 129 -8.11 18.62 -7.01
N ALA A 130 -7.95 19.78 -6.37
CA ALA A 130 -6.64 20.41 -6.20
C ALA A 130 -5.67 19.55 -5.38
N VAL A 131 -6.13 18.96 -4.26
CA VAL A 131 -5.32 18.04 -3.46
C VAL A 131 -4.98 16.77 -4.26
N THR A 132 -5.95 16.21 -4.96
CA THR A 132 -5.74 15.04 -5.82
C THR A 132 -4.72 15.34 -6.91
N TYR A 133 -4.83 16.49 -7.56
CA TYR A 133 -3.88 16.93 -8.58
C TYR A 133 -2.46 17.09 -8.00
N TYR A 134 -2.33 17.71 -6.82
CA TYR A 134 -1.05 17.84 -6.14
C TYR A 134 -0.41 16.46 -5.89
N LEU A 135 -1.15 15.52 -5.31
CA LEU A 135 -0.66 14.18 -5.02
C LEU A 135 -0.31 13.38 -6.28
N LYS A 136 -1.09 13.54 -7.36
CA LYS A 136 -0.77 12.92 -8.67
C LYS A 136 0.55 13.41 -9.27
N ASN A 137 1.01 14.60 -8.90
CA ASN A 137 2.23 15.20 -9.42
C ASN A 137 3.43 15.11 -8.47
N ILE A 138 3.29 14.44 -7.33
CA ILE A 138 4.46 14.11 -6.49
C ILE A 138 5.29 13.07 -7.24
N LYS A 139 6.53 13.46 -7.57
CA LYS A 139 7.45 12.62 -8.32
C LYS A 139 7.97 11.45 -7.47
N THR A 140 8.31 10.37 -8.15
CA THR A 140 9.16 9.32 -7.58
C THR A 140 10.62 9.75 -7.62
N TYR A 141 11.42 9.10 -6.79
CA TYR A 141 12.85 9.11 -6.94
C TYR A 141 13.25 8.18 -8.09
N GLU A 142 14.15 8.64 -8.96
CA GLU A 142 14.73 7.81 -10.01
C GLU A 142 16.00 7.14 -9.47
N ALA A 143 16.00 5.81 -9.45
CA ALA A 143 17.15 5.04 -9.01
C ALA A 143 18.35 5.30 -9.89
N ILE A 144 19.52 5.48 -9.29
CA ILE A 144 20.79 5.58 -10.02
C ILE A 144 21.23 4.17 -10.42
N LYS A 145 21.11 3.85 -11.70
CA LYS A 145 21.52 2.55 -12.25
C LYS A 145 23.05 2.49 -12.31
N SER A 146 23.65 2.06 -11.22
CA SER A 146 25.08 1.79 -11.09
C SER A 146 25.38 0.29 -11.27
N LYS A 147 26.64 -0.08 -11.31
CA LYS A 147 27.02 -1.51 -11.31
C LYS A 147 26.51 -2.22 -10.06
N GLU A 148 26.55 -1.59 -8.91
CA GLU A 148 26.04 -2.14 -7.66
C GLU A 148 24.52 -2.33 -7.69
N TYR A 149 23.78 -1.42 -8.37
CA TYR A 149 22.36 -1.57 -8.62
C TYR A 149 22.08 -2.85 -9.42
N GLU A 150 22.78 -3.03 -10.55
CA GLU A 150 22.57 -4.20 -11.43
C GLU A 150 22.94 -5.52 -10.74
N GLU A 151 24.07 -5.57 -10.02
CA GLU A 151 24.48 -6.75 -9.27
C GLU A 151 23.48 -7.11 -8.14
N GLY A 152 22.89 -6.12 -7.49
CA GLY A 152 21.89 -6.33 -6.44
C GLY A 152 20.54 -6.75 -7.01
N LEU A 153 20.12 -6.17 -8.14
CA LEU A 153 18.91 -6.54 -8.87
C LEU A 153 18.98 -8.00 -9.34
N GLU A 154 20.12 -8.44 -9.91
CA GLU A 154 20.30 -9.81 -10.35
C GLU A 154 20.07 -10.80 -9.20
N ILE A 155 20.63 -10.55 -8.01
CA ILE A 155 20.43 -11.42 -6.86
C ILE A 155 18.98 -11.35 -6.35
N PHE A 156 18.36 -10.17 -6.35
CA PHE A 156 16.97 -9.96 -5.97
C PHE A 156 16.00 -10.80 -6.84
N GLU A 157 16.27 -10.87 -8.13
CA GLU A 157 15.53 -11.72 -9.07
C GLU A 157 15.81 -13.22 -8.80
N GLN A 158 17.08 -13.61 -8.60
CA GLN A 158 17.48 -15.00 -8.36
C GLN A 158 16.83 -15.60 -7.12
N ILE A 159 16.67 -14.82 -6.05
CA ILE A 159 16.05 -15.29 -4.80
C ILE A 159 14.53 -15.08 -4.75
N SER A 160 13.90 -14.88 -5.90
CA SER A 160 12.44 -14.82 -6.08
C SER A 160 11.72 -13.60 -5.50
N CYS A 161 12.41 -12.56 -5.06
CA CYS A 161 11.77 -11.31 -4.62
C CYS A 161 10.96 -10.64 -5.75
N ALA A 162 11.47 -10.74 -6.99
CA ALA A 162 10.85 -10.17 -8.17
C ALA A 162 9.53 -10.84 -8.59
N LYS A 163 9.13 -11.95 -7.96
CA LYS A 163 7.84 -12.59 -8.24
C LYS A 163 6.64 -11.74 -7.79
N CYS A 164 6.76 -11.04 -6.66
CA CYS A 164 5.79 -10.06 -6.19
C CYS A 164 6.25 -8.64 -6.53
N HIS A 165 7.55 -8.35 -6.35
CA HIS A 165 8.14 -7.04 -6.64
C HIS A 165 8.56 -6.94 -8.12
N ILE A 166 7.56 -6.97 -9.02
CA ILE A 166 7.75 -6.84 -10.48
C ILE A 166 8.43 -5.53 -10.79
N SER A 167 9.53 -5.60 -11.54
CA SER A 167 10.44 -4.46 -11.74
C SER A 167 9.81 -3.31 -12.51
N SER A 168 8.90 -3.55 -13.46
CA SER A 168 8.39 -2.48 -14.32
C SER A 168 7.03 -2.75 -14.95
N PHE A 169 6.33 -1.66 -15.27
CA PHE A 169 5.12 -1.63 -16.07
C PHE A 169 5.23 -0.61 -17.21
N ASN A 170 4.59 -0.90 -18.32
CA ASN A 170 4.32 0.10 -19.34
C ASN A 170 3.09 0.91 -18.95
N THR A 171 3.18 2.22 -19.09
CA THR A 171 2.05 3.10 -18.83
C THR A 171 1.18 3.24 -20.07
N ASN A 172 -0.09 3.58 -19.88
CA ASN A 172 -1.02 3.93 -20.96
C ASN A 172 -0.61 5.21 -21.74
N LYS A 173 0.46 5.90 -21.30
CA LYS A 173 1.07 7.05 -21.98
C LYS A 173 2.33 6.70 -22.76
N GLY A 174 2.71 5.42 -22.84
CA GLY A 174 3.80 4.94 -23.66
C GLY A 174 5.21 5.08 -23.06
N PHE A 175 5.34 5.31 -21.75
CA PHE A 175 6.62 5.25 -21.05
C PHE A 175 6.58 4.18 -19.95
N GLN A 176 7.76 3.66 -19.58
CA GLN A 176 7.91 2.65 -18.56
C GLN A 176 8.13 3.28 -17.18
N ILE A 177 7.59 2.65 -16.16
CA ILE A 177 7.82 2.96 -14.75
C ILE A 177 8.32 1.72 -14.02
N SER A 178 9.06 1.93 -12.93
CA SER A 178 9.66 0.83 -12.15
C SER A 178 9.19 0.87 -10.69
N PRO A 179 7.97 0.39 -10.41
CA PRO A 179 7.42 0.40 -9.05
C PRO A 179 8.01 -0.70 -8.16
N PHE A 180 8.54 -1.78 -8.72
CA PHE A 180 8.89 -2.98 -7.97
C PHE A 180 7.71 -3.47 -7.12
N SER A 181 6.58 -3.71 -7.78
CA SER A 181 5.31 -4.15 -7.19
C SER A 181 4.42 -4.71 -8.29
N ASP A 182 3.66 -5.76 -8.01
CA ASP A 182 2.56 -6.25 -8.86
C ASP A 182 1.21 -5.63 -8.51
N PHE A 183 1.11 -4.90 -7.37
CA PHE A 183 -0.11 -4.32 -6.81
C PHE A 183 -1.17 -5.34 -6.37
N LEU A 184 -0.84 -6.63 -6.31
CA LEU A 184 -1.70 -7.70 -5.87
C LEU A 184 -1.58 -7.96 -4.36
N LEU A 185 -2.55 -8.70 -3.82
CA LEU A 185 -2.55 -9.18 -2.45
C LEU A 185 -1.79 -10.50 -2.37
N HIS A 186 -0.98 -10.63 -1.33
CA HIS A 186 -0.27 -11.87 -1.00
C HIS A 186 -0.47 -12.18 0.49
N ASP A 187 -0.63 -13.45 0.81
CA ASP A 187 -0.66 -13.90 2.20
C ASP A 187 0.76 -13.87 2.79
N MET A 188 0.98 -12.93 3.69
CA MET A 188 2.27 -12.72 4.35
C MET A 188 2.40 -13.50 5.67
N GLY A 189 1.46 -14.39 5.96
CA GLY A 189 1.45 -15.24 7.15
C GLY A 189 1.12 -14.50 8.44
N GLU A 190 1.01 -15.29 9.52
CA GLU A 190 0.61 -14.81 10.84
C GLU A 190 1.55 -13.74 11.42
N GLY A 191 2.84 -13.78 11.06
CA GLY A 191 3.83 -12.81 11.55
C GLY A 191 3.53 -11.35 11.18
N LEU A 192 2.86 -11.13 10.04
CA LEU A 192 2.44 -9.83 9.55
C LEU A 192 0.91 -9.63 9.59
N ALA A 193 0.15 -10.57 10.10
CA ALA A 193 -1.30 -10.46 10.19
C ALA A 193 -1.72 -9.30 11.11
N ASP A 194 -2.75 -8.55 10.69
CA ASP A 194 -3.45 -7.58 11.54
C ASP A 194 -4.86 -8.06 11.93
N GLY A 195 -5.28 -9.22 11.42
CA GLY A 195 -6.58 -9.82 11.69
C GLY A 195 -7.77 -9.03 11.10
N ARG A 196 -7.53 -7.91 10.42
CA ARG A 196 -8.58 -7.06 9.85
C ARG A 196 -8.74 -7.29 8.36
N PRO A 197 -9.89 -7.80 7.90
CA PRO A 197 -10.18 -7.87 6.47
C PRO A 197 -10.52 -6.48 5.90
N ASP A 198 -10.17 -6.25 4.64
CA ASP A 198 -10.55 -5.06 3.87
C ASP A 198 -11.09 -5.52 2.50
N PHE A 199 -12.41 -5.55 2.30
CA PHE A 199 -13.11 -6.15 1.15
C PHE A 199 -12.75 -7.64 1.00
N LEU A 200 -12.08 -8.04 -0.08
CA LEU A 200 -11.67 -9.43 -0.28
C LEU A 200 -10.35 -9.76 0.42
N ALA A 201 -9.57 -8.75 0.79
CA ALA A 201 -8.32 -9.00 1.51
C ALA A 201 -8.57 -9.54 2.91
N THR A 202 -7.95 -10.66 3.25
CA THR A 202 -8.01 -11.30 4.57
C THR A 202 -7.15 -10.56 5.62
N GLY A 203 -7.14 -11.05 6.86
CA GLY A 203 -6.31 -10.51 7.92
C GLY A 203 -4.81 -10.70 7.73
N THR A 204 -4.39 -11.65 6.90
CA THR A 204 -2.98 -11.99 6.62
C THR A 204 -2.48 -11.41 5.30
N GLU A 205 -3.39 -11.00 4.40
CA GLU A 205 -3.02 -10.52 3.08
C GLU A 205 -2.69 -9.03 3.05
N TRP A 206 -1.66 -8.70 2.28
CA TRP A 206 -1.17 -7.35 2.04
C TRP A 206 -0.86 -7.13 0.57
N ARG A 207 -1.15 -5.92 0.10
CA ARG A 207 -0.75 -5.52 -1.25
C ARG A 207 0.77 -5.36 -1.31
N THR A 208 1.40 -5.86 -2.35
CA THR A 208 2.81 -5.54 -2.63
C THR A 208 2.95 -4.03 -2.80
N MET A 209 3.70 -3.40 -1.89
CA MET A 209 3.93 -1.96 -1.92
C MET A 209 5.02 -1.59 -2.91
N PRO A 210 4.87 -0.48 -3.66
CA PRO A 210 5.96 0.05 -4.47
C PRO A 210 7.20 0.33 -3.65
N LEU A 211 8.38 -0.03 -4.18
CA LEU A 211 9.67 0.15 -3.50
C LEU A 211 10.38 1.46 -3.86
N TRP A 212 9.83 2.26 -4.78
CA TRP A 212 10.44 3.54 -5.15
C TRP A 212 10.58 4.49 -3.96
N GLY A 213 11.79 5.04 -3.79
CA GLY A 213 12.11 5.95 -2.69
C GLY A 213 12.29 5.27 -1.33
N ILE A 214 12.27 3.92 -1.25
CA ILE A 214 12.38 3.20 0.03
C ILE A 214 13.71 3.50 0.76
N GLY A 215 14.81 3.69 0.02
CA GLY A 215 16.12 4.04 0.56
C GLY A 215 16.19 5.47 1.13
N LEU A 216 15.19 6.31 0.83
CA LEU A 216 15.14 7.69 1.32
C LEU A 216 14.39 7.84 2.65
N PHE A 217 13.67 6.82 3.11
CA PHE A 217 12.86 6.89 4.34
C PHE A 217 13.64 7.37 5.56
N PRO A 218 14.92 6.96 5.80
CA PRO A 218 15.70 7.51 6.90
C PRO A 218 15.93 9.01 6.80
N LYS A 219 16.07 9.54 5.59
CA LYS A 219 16.31 10.96 5.34
C LYS A 219 15.05 11.81 5.44
N THR A 220 13.90 11.26 5.00
CA THR A 220 12.61 11.99 4.96
C THR A 220 11.89 11.95 6.30
N ASN A 221 11.97 10.85 7.01
CA ASN A 221 11.20 10.62 8.23
C ASN A 221 12.03 10.70 9.52
N GLY A 222 13.35 10.89 9.40
CA GLY A 222 14.29 10.89 10.52
C GLY A 222 14.57 9.48 11.07
N THR A 223 13.51 8.75 11.44
CA THR A 223 13.56 7.31 11.79
C THR A 223 12.80 6.52 10.74
N PRO A 224 13.44 5.54 10.10
CA PRO A 224 12.74 4.72 9.12
C PRO A 224 11.76 3.77 9.82
N PHE A 225 10.59 3.65 9.23
CA PHE A 225 9.56 2.68 9.61
C PHE A 225 9.11 1.96 8.34
N TYR A 226 9.35 0.66 8.28
CA TYR A 226 8.97 -0.19 7.16
C TYR A 226 7.85 -1.14 7.58
N LEU A 227 7.19 -1.74 6.61
CA LEU A 227 5.98 -2.55 6.73
C LEU A 227 4.75 -1.72 7.14
N HIS A 228 3.58 -2.36 7.14
CA HIS A 228 2.29 -1.67 7.33
C HIS A 228 2.15 -1.00 8.70
N ASP A 229 2.80 -1.51 9.72
CA ASP A 229 2.72 -1.05 11.11
C ASP A 229 4.02 -0.38 11.62
N GLY A 230 5.02 -0.26 10.75
CA GLY A 230 6.27 0.40 11.08
C GLY A 230 7.21 -0.38 12.00
N ARG A 231 6.98 -1.70 12.17
CA ARG A 231 7.78 -2.53 13.09
C ARG A 231 9.24 -2.69 12.67
N ALA A 232 9.53 -2.72 11.38
CA ALA A 232 10.88 -2.86 10.87
C ALA A 232 11.59 -1.50 10.79
N ARG A 233 12.82 -1.43 11.28
CA ARG A 233 13.65 -0.20 11.34
C ARG A 233 14.71 -0.14 10.27
N THR A 234 14.91 -1.24 9.56
CA THR A 234 15.84 -1.36 8.43
C THR A 234 15.18 -2.14 7.30
N ILE A 235 15.69 -1.97 6.08
CA ILE A 235 15.25 -2.77 4.93
C ILE A 235 15.52 -4.25 5.20
N GLU A 236 16.66 -4.60 5.79
CA GLU A 236 16.98 -5.98 6.15
C GLU A 236 15.97 -6.55 7.14
N GLU A 237 15.61 -5.80 8.18
CA GLU A 237 14.60 -6.24 9.14
C GLU A 237 13.24 -6.44 8.45
N ALA A 238 12.88 -5.57 7.51
CA ALA A 238 11.65 -5.76 6.71
C ALA A 238 11.69 -7.07 5.89
N ILE A 239 12.81 -7.39 5.25
CA ILE A 239 12.98 -8.66 4.55
C ILE A 239 12.80 -9.85 5.49
N LEU A 240 13.38 -9.80 6.69
CA LEU A 240 13.31 -10.88 7.67
C LEU A 240 11.91 -11.08 8.28
N TRP A 241 11.04 -10.06 8.21
CA TRP A 241 9.63 -10.16 8.61
C TRP A 241 8.75 -10.82 7.54
N HIS A 242 9.20 -10.93 6.30
CA HIS A 242 8.43 -11.60 5.24
C HIS A 242 8.13 -13.04 5.63
N GLY A 243 6.90 -13.48 5.39
CA GLY A 243 6.42 -14.84 5.70
C GLY A 243 5.36 -15.28 4.70
N GLY A 244 4.62 -16.34 4.99
CA GLY A 244 3.60 -16.85 4.09
C GLY A 244 4.15 -17.14 2.70
N GLU A 245 3.58 -16.57 1.65
CA GLU A 245 4.04 -16.72 0.26
C GLU A 245 5.48 -16.24 0.06
N ALA A 246 5.96 -15.28 0.84
CA ALA A 246 7.32 -14.76 0.75
C ALA A 246 8.34 -15.53 1.60
N GLU A 247 7.94 -16.57 2.34
CA GLU A 247 8.84 -17.34 3.23
C GLU A 247 10.04 -17.92 2.47
N ASN A 248 9.81 -18.48 1.28
CA ASN A 248 10.89 -19.05 0.47
C ASN A 248 11.92 -17.99 0.07
N ALA A 249 11.49 -16.82 -0.37
CA ALA A 249 12.41 -15.72 -0.74
C ALA A 249 13.21 -15.24 0.48
N LYS A 250 12.58 -15.13 1.66
CA LYS A 250 13.27 -14.82 2.91
C LYS A 250 14.33 -15.87 3.25
N GLN A 251 14.01 -17.15 3.16
CA GLN A 251 14.98 -18.22 3.45
C GLN A 251 16.16 -18.20 2.47
N GLN A 252 15.92 -17.94 1.19
CA GLN A 252 16.99 -17.76 0.21
C GLN A 252 17.88 -16.56 0.58
N TYR A 253 17.28 -15.41 0.98
CA TYR A 253 18.05 -14.26 1.46
C TYR A 253 18.92 -14.61 2.67
N MET A 254 18.38 -15.31 3.66
CA MET A 254 19.10 -15.72 4.87
C MET A 254 20.30 -16.64 4.57
N ASN A 255 20.19 -17.47 3.52
CA ASN A 255 21.22 -18.39 3.09
C ASN A 255 22.32 -17.71 2.25
N LEU A 256 22.14 -16.48 1.79
CA LEU A 256 23.18 -15.73 1.07
C LEU A 256 24.40 -15.46 1.98
N ASN A 257 25.57 -15.41 1.37
CA ASN A 257 26.74 -14.88 2.05
C ASN A 257 26.60 -13.37 2.29
N LYS A 258 27.45 -12.82 3.17
CA LYS A 258 27.37 -11.40 3.53
C LYS A 258 27.51 -10.46 2.33
N THR A 259 28.41 -10.76 1.38
CA THR A 259 28.65 -9.92 0.20
C THR A 259 27.40 -9.78 -0.65
N ASP A 260 26.66 -10.85 -0.89
CA ASP A 260 25.47 -10.85 -1.72
C ASP A 260 24.28 -10.20 -0.98
N ARG A 261 24.15 -10.38 0.33
CA ARG A 261 23.19 -9.60 1.13
C ARG A 261 23.47 -8.11 1.06
N ASP A 262 24.74 -7.70 1.19
CA ASP A 262 25.14 -6.30 1.09
C ASP A 262 24.81 -5.69 -0.30
N LYS A 263 24.89 -6.48 -1.39
CA LYS A 263 24.50 -6.05 -2.74
C LYS A 263 22.98 -5.79 -2.84
N ILE A 264 22.16 -6.72 -2.35
CA ILE A 264 20.69 -6.52 -2.31
C ILE A 264 20.34 -5.26 -1.52
N LEU A 265 20.94 -5.07 -0.34
CA LEU A 265 20.67 -3.88 0.48
C LEU A 265 21.11 -2.59 -0.21
N LYS A 266 22.22 -2.59 -0.95
CA LYS A 266 22.65 -1.44 -1.77
C LYS A 266 21.64 -1.16 -2.89
N PHE A 267 21.18 -2.19 -3.60
CA PHE A 267 20.15 -2.08 -4.61
C PHE A 267 18.88 -1.43 -4.04
N LEU A 268 18.31 -2.01 -2.97
CA LEU A 268 17.09 -1.51 -2.34
C LEU A 268 17.25 -0.08 -1.77
N ASN A 269 18.42 0.26 -1.24
CA ASN A 269 18.70 1.61 -0.79
C ASN A 269 18.90 2.62 -1.94
N SER A 270 19.08 2.16 -3.16
CA SER A 270 19.21 3.01 -4.35
C SER A 270 17.87 3.30 -5.03
N LEU A 271 16.82 2.57 -4.65
CA LEU A 271 15.45 2.81 -5.10
C LEU A 271 14.84 3.99 -4.36
#